data_9e41a7e2d13129f5d181fd44f43e1545
#
_entry.id   9e41a7e2d13129f5d181fd44f43e1545
#
_cell.length_a   1.000
_cell.length_b   1.000
_cell.length_c   1.000
_cell.angle_alpha   90.00
_cell.angle_beta   90.00
_cell.angle_gamma   90.00
#
_symmetry.space_group_name_H-M   'P 1'
#
loop_
_entity.id
_entity.type
_entity.pdbx_description
1 polymer ?
#
loop_
_entity_poly.entity_id
_entity_poly.type
_entity_poly.pdbx_seq_one_letter_code
_entity_poly.pdbx_strand_id
1 'polypeptide(L)'
;MAHPPRIFSPQPGTIVVNVADLLSRWSNDVLRSTLHRVVAPPSHPVNEFEAVTPKRQSIAFFCNPNFKAEISCLPHCFGPGNPKKYDPVTTEEYIVRRLRETYV
;
A
#
# COMPACT_ATOMS: atom_id res chain seq x y z
N MET A 1 3.12 10.85 18.76
CA MET A 1 2.03 9.91 19.11
C MET A 1 1.63 9.14 17.86
N ALA A 2 1.67 7.81 17.92
CA ALA A 2 1.17 6.97 16.82
C ALA A 2 -0.35 7.05 16.79
N HIS A 3 -0.93 7.36 15.63
CA HIS A 3 -2.38 7.29 15.48
C HIS A 3 -2.84 5.83 15.58
N PRO A 4 -4.01 5.58 16.19
CA PRO A 4 -4.55 4.22 16.24
C PRO A 4 -4.79 3.71 14.82
N PRO A 5 -4.65 2.39 14.59
CA PRO A 5 -4.88 1.81 13.28
C PRO A 5 -6.34 2.07 12.85
N ARG A 6 -6.50 2.53 11.61
CA ARG A 6 -7.83 2.70 11.01
C ARG A 6 -8.25 1.40 10.34
N ILE A 7 -9.44 0.94 10.64
CA ILE A 7 -10.05 -0.24 10.02
C ILE A 7 -10.97 0.25 8.91
N PHE A 8 -10.78 -0.29 7.72
CA PHE A 8 -11.69 -0.08 6.59
C PHE A 8 -12.62 -1.28 6.47
N SER A 9 -13.91 -1.04 6.66
CA SER A 9 -14.92 -2.06 6.40
C SER A 9 -15.32 -2.05 4.93
N PRO A 10 -15.56 -3.21 4.32
CA PRO A 10 -16.05 -3.28 2.95
C PRO A 10 -17.39 -2.55 2.82
N GLN A 11 -17.53 -1.73 1.77
CA GLN A 11 -18.79 -1.09 1.42
C GLN A 11 -19.22 -1.56 0.04
N PRO A 12 -20.44 -2.10 -0.13
CA PRO A 12 -20.92 -2.57 -1.41
C PRO A 12 -20.86 -1.47 -2.49
N GLY A 13 -20.43 -1.85 -3.69
CA GLY A 13 -20.33 -0.95 -4.83
C GLY A 13 -19.13 -0.01 -4.79
N THR A 14 -18.15 -0.22 -3.89
CA THR A 14 -16.95 0.60 -3.80
C THR A 14 -15.68 -0.18 -4.09
N ILE A 15 -14.64 0.55 -4.50
CA ILE A 15 -13.28 0.05 -4.64
C ILE A 15 -12.42 0.85 -3.67
N VAL A 16 -11.65 0.14 -2.83
CA VAL A 16 -10.68 0.79 -1.93
C VAL A 16 -9.39 1.02 -2.69
N VAL A 17 -8.93 2.27 -2.73
CA VAL A 17 -7.67 2.66 -3.36
C VAL A 17 -6.74 3.20 -2.28
N ASN A 18 -5.49 2.75 -2.29
CA ASN A 18 -4.45 3.25 -1.40
C ASN A 18 -3.17 3.59 -2.17
N VAL A 19 -2.41 4.52 -1.62
CA VAL A 19 -1.08 4.86 -2.12
C VAL A 19 -0.09 3.78 -1.69
N ALA A 20 0.63 3.22 -2.67
CA ALA A 20 1.70 2.27 -2.42
C ALA A 20 3.07 2.97 -2.40
N ASP A 21 4.10 2.23 -1.99
CA ASP A 21 5.45 2.75 -1.75
C ASP A 21 6.13 3.33 -3.00
N LEU A 22 5.90 2.77 -4.19
CA LEU A 22 6.44 3.32 -5.42
C LEU A 22 5.89 4.73 -5.73
N LEU A 23 4.59 4.94 -5.53
CA LEU A 23 3.99 6.27 -5.72
C LEU A 23 4.43 7.24 -4.63
N SER A 24 4.62 6.77 -3.40
CA SER A 24 5.19 7.56 -2.31
C SER A 24 6.61 8.04 -2.67
N ARG A 25 7.46 7.12 -3.14
CA ARG A 25 8.80 7.44 -3.63
C ARG A 25 8.77 8.43 -4.79
N TRP A 26 7.93 8.19 -5.80
CA TRP A 26 7.79 9.03 -6.98
C TRP A 26 7.38 10.47 -6.65
N SER A 27 6.46 10.62 -5.70
CA SER A 27 6.00 11.92 -5.20
C SER A 27 6.90 12.50 -4.10
N ASN A 28 8.09 11.96 -3.83
CA ASN A 28 9.00 12.43 -2.78
C ASN A 28 8.31 12.55 -1.40
N ASP A 29 7.46 11.57 -1.07
CA ASP A 29 6.64 11.47 0.14
C ASP A 29 5.54 12.54 0.29
N VAL A 30 5.22 13.29 -0.76
CA VAL A 30 4.02 14.16 -0.76
C VAL A 30 2.76 13.30 -0.63
N LEU A 31 2.70 12.20 -1.37
CA LEU A 31 1.69 11.15 -1.22
C LEU A 31 2.29 10.03 -0.38
N ARG A 32 1.79 9.82 0.81
CA ARG A 32 2.37 8.85 1.73
C ARG A 32 1.76 7.46 1.58
N SER A 33 2.63 6.46 1.44
CA SER A 33 2.25 5.07 1.61
C SER A 33 2.06 4.78 3.09
N THR A 34 0.97 4.11 3.44
CA THR A 34 0.67 3.71 4.81
C THR A 34 0.91 2.21 4.96
N LEU A 35 1.70 1.83 5.95
CA LEU A 35 1.88 0.43 6.30
C LEU A 35 0.52 -0.15 6.71
N HIS A 36 0.12 -1.23 6.08
CA HIS A 36 -1.17 -1.87 6.29
C HIS A 36 -1.06 -3.39 6.23
N ARG A 37 -2.03 -4.04 6.80
CA ARG A 37 -2.19 -5.50 6.72
C ARG A 37 -3.65 -5.86 6.61
N VAL A 38 -3.91 -7.04 6.08
CA VAL A 38 -5.25 -7.65 6.10
C VAL A 38 -5.38 -8.44 7.38
N VAL A 39 -6.48 -8.23 8.09
CA VAL A 39 -6.83 -8.98 9.29
C VAL A 39 -8.10 -9.80 9.03
N ALA A 40 -8.22 -10.92 9.74
CA ALA A 40 -9.47 -11.68 9.70
C ALA A 40 -10.63 -10.81 10.20
N PRO A 41 -11.82 -10.90 9.59
CA PRO A 41 -13.00 -10.23 10.12
C PRO A 41 -13.33 -10.78 11.51
N PRO A 42 -14.04 -9.98 12.36
CA PRO A 42 -14.47 -10.45 13.65
C PRO A 42 -15.27 -11.75 13.52
N SER A 43 -14.98 -12.71 14.39
CA SER A 43 -15.77 -13.92 14.50
C SER A 43 -17.15 -13.60 15.05
N HIS A 44 -18.18 -14.23 14.51
CA HIS A 44 -19.52 -14.16 15.08
C HIS A 44 -19.76 -15.37 15.96
N PRO A 45 -20.21 -15.19 17.20
CA PRO A 45 -20.58 -16.31 18.05
C PRO A 45 -21.79 -17.03 17.43
N VAL A 46 -21.66 -18.33 17.22
CA VAL A 46 -22.76 -19.19 16.76
C VAL A 46 -23.48 -19.78 17.98
N ASN A 47 -22.71 -20.06 19.05
CA ASN A 47 -23.16 -20.48 20.35
C ASN A 47 -22.09 -20.16 21.42
N GLU A 48 -22.28 -20.54 22.68
CA GLU A 48 -21.33 -20.25 23.77
C GLU A 48 -19.93 -20.86 23.56
N PHE A 49 -19.79 -21.84 22.65
CA PHE A 49 -18.56 -22.61 22.46
C PHE A 49 -17.96 -22.48 21.06
N GLU A 50 -18.68 -21.92 20.10
CA GLU A 50 -18.25 -21.81 18.71
C GLU A 50 -18.32 -20.38 18.19
N ALA A 51 -17.21 -19.90 17.62
CA ALA A 51 -17.16 -18.68 16.88
C ALA A 51 -16.73 -18.97 15.43
N VAL A 52 -17.52 -18.54 14.47
CA VAL A 52 -17.24 -18.74 13.05
C VAL A 52 -16.76 -17.44 12.40
N THR A 53 -15.61 -17.53 11.75
CA THR A 53 -15.12 -16.45 10.91
C THR A 53 -15.81 -16.53 9.53
N PRO A 54 -16.49 -15.48 9.08
CA PRO A 54 -17.16 -15.49 7.79
C PRO A 54 -16.16 -15.69 6.64
N LYS A 55 -16.54 -16.45 5.64
CA LYS A 55 -15.75 -16.62 4.41
C LYS A 55 -15.60 -15.27 3.74
N ARG A 56 -14.37 -14.96 3.34
CA ARG A 56 -14.03 -13.69 2.69
C ARG A 56 -13.04 -13.92 1.56
N GLN A 57 -13.27 -13.23 0.48
CA GLN A 57 -12.33 -13.15 -0.64
C GLN A 57 -12.03 -11.69 -0.96
N SER A 58 -10.81 -11.39 -1.34
CA SER A 58 -10.41 -10.08 -1.84
C SER A 58 -9.48 -10.24 -3.04
N ILE A 59 -9.56 -9.29 -3.95
CA ILE A 59 -8.71 -9.24 -5.13
C ILE A 59 -7.93 -7.93 -5.06
N ALA A 60 -6.60 -8.02 -5.04
CA ALA A 60 -5.72 -6.86 -5.10
C ALA A 60 -5.32 -6.60 -6.56
N PHE A 61 -5.44 -5.35 -6.98
CA PHE A 61 -4.95 -4.88 -8.27
C PHE A 61 -3.81 -3.89 -8.06
N PHE A 62 -2.63 -4.20 -8.61
CA PHE A 62 -1.45 -3.33 -8.53
C PHE A 62 -1.34 -2.50 -9.81
N CYS A 63 -1.65 -1.21 -9.71
CA CYS A 63 -1.49 -0.26 -10.81
C CYS A 63 -0.03 0.22 -10.87
N ASN A 64 0.83 -0.57 -11.52
CA ASN A 64 2.24 -0.23 -11.69
C ASN A 64 2.49 0.49 -13.03
N PRO A 65 3.45 1.43 -13.11
CA PRO A 65 3.97 1.93 -14.37
C PRO A 65 4.61 0.81 -15.20
N ASN A 66 4.86 1.07 -16.49
CA ASN A 66 5.61 0.15 -17.34
C ASN A 66 6.99 -0.16 -16.71
N PHE A 67 7.47 -1.38 -16.85
CA PHE A 67 8.72 -1.82 -16.22
C PHE A 67 9.94 -0.96 -16.54
N LYS A 68 10.01 -0.46 -17.78
CA LYS A 68 11.10 0.43 -18.24
C LYS A 68 10.90 1.91 -17.89
N ALA A 69 9.76 2.26 -17.26
CA ALA A 69 9.53 3.64 -16.86
C ALA A 69 10.50 4.03 -15.74
N GLU A 70 11.14 5.18 -15.93
CA GLU A 70 11.98 5.79 -14.90
C GLU A 70 11.11 6.47 -13.84
N ILE A 71 11.37 6.16 -12.61
CA ILE A 71 10.74 6.75 -11.43
C ILE A 71 11.72 7.75 -10.83
N SER A 72 11.63 8.97 -11.29
CA SER A 72 12.36 10.12 -10.74
C SER A 72 11.36 11.07 -10.11
N CYS A 73 11.83 11.89 -9.16
CA CYS A 73 10.95 12.78 -8.40
C CYS A 73 10.05 13.64 -9.32
N LEU A 74 8.75 13.56 -9.10
CA LEU A 74 7.76 14.31 -9.87
C LEU A 74 7.98 15.84 -9.75
N PRO A 75 7.74 16.61 -10.83
CA PRO A 75 7.72 18.06 -10.76
C PRO A 75 6.80 18.54 -9.63
N HIS A 76 7.18 19.62 -8.98
CA HIS A 76 6.46 20.23 -7.84
C HIS A 76 6.42 19.38 -6.54
N CYS A 77 7.03 18.21 -6.54
CA CYS A 77 7.15 17.37 -5.33
C CYS A 77 8.47 17.59 -4.57
N PHE A 78 9.30 18.52 -5.01
CA PHE A 78 10.56 18.88 -4.37
C PHE A 78 10.82 20.38 -4.39
N GLY A 79 11.63 20.86 -3.46
CA GLY A 79 11.97 22.26 -3.31
C GLY A 79 12.80 22.51 -2.04
N PRO A 80 12.99 23.78 -1.63
CA PRO A 80 13.82 24.11 -0.45
C PRO A 80 13.36 23.44 0.83
N GLY A 81 12.05 23.30 1.04
CA GLY A 81 11.47 22.65 2.22
C GLY A 81 11.32 21.13 2.13
N ASN A 82 11.49 20.55 0.95
CA ASN A 82 11.38 19.11 0.70
C ASN A 82 12.37 18.70 -0.39
N PRO A 83 13.68 18.58 -0.11
CA PRO A 83 14.66 18.19 -1.09
C PRO A 83 14.40 16.77 -1.63
N LYS A 84 14.91 16.47 -2.81
CA LYS A 84 14.81 15.13 -3.40
C LYS A 84 15.43 14.10 -2.46
N LYS A 85 14.64 13.09 -2.07
CA LYS A 85 15.03 12.06 -1.10
C LYS A 85 15.53 10.78 -1.75
N TYR A 86 15.17 10.55 -2.99
CA TYR A 86 15.35 9.28 -3.68
C TYR A 86 16.04 9.46 -5.02
N ASP A 87 17.00 8.59 -5.31
CA ASP A 87 17.62 8.50 -6.63
C ASP A 87 16.65 7.91 -7.66
N PRO A 88 16.76 8.27 -8.93
CA PRO A 88 16.00 7.65 -10.01
C PRO A 88 16.20 6.14 -10.04
N VAL A 89 15.13 5.40 -10.36
CA VAL A 89 15.12 3.94 -10.45
C VAL A 89 14.09 3.54 -11.51
N THR A 90 14.29 2.42 -12.19
CA THR A 90 13.23 1.88 -13.05
C THR A 90 12.17 1.16 -12.22
N THR A 91 10.95 1.10 -12.74
CA THR A 91 9.86 0.34 -12.10
C THR A 91 10.27 -1.11 -11.86
N GLU A 92 10.92 -1.76 -12.84
CA GLU A 92 11.37 -3.14 -12.74
C GLU A 92 12.37 -3.34 -11.61
N GLU A 93 13.44 -2.54 -11.57
CA GLU A 93 14.44 -2.61 -10.51
C GLU A 93 13.83 -2.44 -9.12
N TYR A 94 12.91 -1.49 -8.98
CA TYR A 94 12.26 -1.24 -7.71
C TYR A 94 11.40 -2.43 -7.27
N ILE A 95 10.53 -2.93 -8.16
CA ILE A 95 9.61 -4.05 -7.85
C ILE A 95 10.41 -5.32 -7.55
N VAL A 96 11.40 -5.67 -8.38
CA VAL A 96 12.21 -6.87 -8.17
C VAL A 96 12.96 -6.81 -6.83
N ARG A 97 13.52 -5.67 -6.49
CA ARG A 97 14.17 -5.48 -5.19
C ARG A 97 13.19 -5.71 -4.03
N ARG A 98 11.99 -5.10 -4.08
CA ARG A 98 10.98 -5.26 -3.04
C ARG A 98 10.50 -6.70 -2.90
N LEU A 99 10.32 -7.41 -4.00
CA LEU A 99 9.97 -8.83 -3.96
C LEU A 99 11.06 -9.67 -3.31
N ARG A 100 12.32 -9.43 -3.63
CA ARG A 100 13.45 -10.13 -2.99
C ARG A 100 13.51 -9.89 -1.49
N GLU A 101 13.26 -8.67 -1.03
CA GLU A 101 13.22 -8.34 0.41
C GLU A 101 12.05 -9.02 1.14
N THR A 102 10.99 -9.41 0.43
CA THR A 102 9.78 -10.00 1.03
C THR A 102 9.86 -11.52 1.11
N TYR A 103 10.59 -12.17 0.20
CA TYR A 103 10.66 -13.63 0.09
C TYR A 103 11.99 -14.24 0.60
N VAL A 104 12.69 -13.53 1.47
CA VAL A 104 13.90 -14.05 2.15
C VAL A 104 13.55 -14.71 3.46
#